data_8c3aa2f13a7047760e06277522b15252
#
_entry.id   8c3aa2f13a7047760e06277522b15252
#
_cell.length_a   1.000
_cell.length_b   1.000
_cell.length_c   1.000
_cell.angle_alpha   90.00
_cell.angle_beta   90.00
_cell.angle_gamma   90.00
#
_symmetry.space_group_name_H-M   'P 1'
#
loop_
_entity.id
_entity.type
_entity.pdbx_description
1 polymer ?
#
loop_
_entity_poly.entity_id
_entity_poly.type
_entity_poly.pdbx_seq_one_letter_code
_entity_poly.pdbx_strand_id
1 'polypeptide(L)'
;YTSLVSGETFNVGDTVDVVTVGRYAFDVEISDTTATSADVLYVDGLEIKTGLNAGLNAKLYFTDGTSKEALISKIDGYKVVTTGSAKAGEVLVSGSSSDTGTAGSAGYSKAMTSIVDRVYTFSVDGDKYEIKTISDSNKAGFKGQNTVNSYADKTLTLKDNSTAKIADDAVIFVEGADDTKVVSGATVNAWGKDSISFTAANSIVLYSESNGFKYVQVGSLKLASGNIPDASGDTAYGYVTADPYLIKEDGT
;
A
#
# COMPACT_ATOMS: atom_id res chain seq x y z
N TYR A 1 19.47 22.22 26.88
CA TYR A 1 19.26 21.32 25.71
C TYR A 1 19.16 22.22 24.49
N THR A 2 20.20 22.30 23.73
CA THR A 2 20.17 22.90 22.39
C THR A 2 19.48 21.88 21.47
N SER A 3 18.50 22.33 20.69
CA SER A 3 17.87 21.50 19.67
C SER A 3 18.95 21.01 18.70
N LEU A 4 19.11 19.71 18.60
CA LEU A 4 20.08 19.07 17.72
C LEU A 4 19.69 19.14 16.24
N VAL A 5 18.52 19.69 15.94
CA VAL A 5 17.97 19.76 14.59
C VAL A 5 17.65 21.21 14.27
N SER A 6 18.36 21.77 13.33
CA SER A 6 18.13 23.12 12.85
C SER A 6 17.00 23.10 11.81
N GLY A 7 15.79 23.49 12.25
CA GLY A 7 14.73 23.91 11.36
C GLY A 7 13.66 22.89 10.99
N GLU A 8 13.72 21.65 11.48
CA GLU A 8 12.67 20.66 11.21
C GLU A 8 11.68 20.56 12.37
N THR A 9 10.40 20.37 12.03
CA THR A 9 9.33 20.15 13.00
C THR A 9 8.87 18.69 12.88
N PHE A 10 9.02 17.94 13.97
CA PHE A 10 8.59 16.55 14.06
C PHE A 10 7.16 16.47 14.54
N ASN A 11 6.36 15.63 13.90
CA ASN A 11 5.00 15.33 14.30
C ASN A 11 4.91 13.91 14.87
N VAL A 12 3.91 13.66 15.72
CA VAL A 12 3.66 12.30 16.21
C VAL A 12 3.21 11.44 15.04
N GLY A 13 3.98 10.40 14.74
CA GLY A 13 3.78 9.51 13.60
C GLY A 13 4.84 9.65 12.50
N ASP A 14 5.71 10.66 12.58
CA ASP A 14 6.84 10.76 11.65
C ASP A 14 7.85 9.62 11.92
N THR A 15 8.38 9.07 10.85
CA THR A 15 9.52 8.16 10.93
C THR A 15 10.80 8.96 10.86
N VAL A 16 11.72 8.69 11.76
CA VAL A 16 12.98 9.42 11.87
C VAL A 16 14.16 8.46 11.86
N ASP A 17 15.21 8.83 11.16
CA ASP A 17 16.50 8.20 11.25
C ASP A 17 17.30 8.87 12.36
N VAL A 18 17.76 8.07 13.31
CA VAL A 18 18.51 8.57 14.47
C VAL A 18 19.93 8.04 14.40
N VAL A 19 20.89 8.94 14.20
CA VAL A 19 22.29 8.63 14.35
C VAL A 19 22.68 8.74 15.82
N THR A 20 23.12 7.65 16.42
CA THR A 20 23.51 7.62 17.83
C THR A 20 25.01 7.46 18.00
N VAL A 21 25.58 8.19 18.99
CA VAL A 21 26.93 7.98 19.47
C VAL A 21 26.87 7.63 20.96
N GLY A 22 27.09 6.38 21.27
CA GLY A 22 26.91 5.87 22.62
C GLY A 22 25.44 5.93 23.06
N ARG A 23 25.11 6.72 24.08
CA ARG A 23 23.74 6.89 24.61
C ARG A 23 23.06 8.15 24.08
N TYR A 24 23.68 8.88 23.21
CA TYR A 24 23.19 10.17 22.77
C TYR A 24 22.76 10.10 21.31
N ALA A 25 21.58 10.62 20.99
CA ALA A 25 21.23 10.94 19.62
C ALA A 25 22.14 12.09 19.17
N PHE A 26 22.87 11.87 18.09
CA PHE A 26 23.78 12.83 17.50
C PHE A 26 23.10 13.63 16.40
N ASP A 27 22.26 12.95 15.65
CA ASP A 27 21.48 13.54 14.57
C ASP A 27 20.13 12.83 14.46
N VAL A 28 19.11 13.59 14.07
CA VAL A 28 17.76 13.06 13.84
C VAL A 28 17.23 13.73 12.58
N GLU A 29 17.03 12.95 11.56
CA GLU A 29 16.47 13.40 10.28
C GLU A 29 15.10 12.75 10.05
N ILE A 30 14.17 13.49 9.41
CA ILE A 30 12.95 12.87 8.92
C ILE A 30 13.34 12.00 7.74
N SER A 31 13.05 10.70 7.84
CA SER A 31 13.32 9.76 6.76
C SER A 31 12.31 10.00 5.63
N ASP A 32 12.73 10.72 4.59
CA ASP A 32 11.91 11.01 3.41
C ASP A 32 11.42 9.76 2.67
N THR A 33 12.01 8.63 2.95
CA THR A 33 11.61 7.36 2.34
C THR A 33 10.25 6.86 2.83
N THR A 34 9.82 7.29 4.01
CA THR A 34 8.55 6.88 4.62
C THR A 34 7.36 7.71 4.15
N ALA A 35 7.57 8.95 3.74
CA ALA A 35 6.50 9.81 3.20
C ALA A 35 5.88 9.25 1.91
N THR A 36 6.57 8.36 1.21
CA THR A 36 6.07 7.76 -0.03
C THR A 36 5.05 6.64 0.18
N SER A 37 5.08 5.94 1.30
CA SER A 37 4.17 4.82 1.57
C SER A 37 2.98 5.19 2.45
N ALA A 38 3.11 6.20 3.32
CA ALA A 38 2.10 6.54 4.32
C ALA A 38 0.75 7.00 3.74
N ASP A 39 0.72 7.46 2.48
CA ASP A 39 -0.46 8.04 1.84
C ASP A 39 -1.21 7.07 0.94
N VAL A 40 -0.98 5.78 1.06
CA VAL A 40 -1.66 4.78 0.23
C VAL A 40 -2.42 3.79 1.09
N LEU A 41 -3.50 3.28 0.51
CA LEU A 41 -4.28 2.18 1.06
C LEU A 41 -4.59 1.15 -0.02
N TYR A 42 -4.89 -0.06 0.41
CA TYR A 42 -5.38 -1.13 -0.44
C TYR A 42 -6.86 -1.39 -0.17
N VAL A 43 -7.64 -1.52 -1.23
CA VAL A 43 -9.07 -1.86 -1.17
C VAL A 43 -9.21 -3.37 -1.35
N ASP A 44 -9.46 -4.10 -0.25
CA ASP A 44 -9.56 -5.56 -0.22
C ASP A 44 -10.97 -6.04 -0.61
N GLY A 45 -12.00 -5.29 -0.24
CA GLY A 45 -13.38 -5.65 -0.52
C GLY A 45 -14.30 -4.47 -0.58
N LEU A 46 -15.40 -4.64 -1.30
CA LEU A 46 -16.44 -3.61 -1.46
C LEU A 46 -17.83 -4.22 -1.23
N GLU A 47 -18.68 -3.45 -0.57
CA GLU A 47 -20.09 -3.78 -0.37
C GLU A 47 -20.96 -2.54 -0.55
N ILE A 48 -22.07 -2.69 -1.29
CA ILE A 48 -23.09 -1.65 -1.37
C ILE A 48 -24.07 -1.88 -0.23
N LYS A 49 -24.04 -1.02 0.78
CA LYS A 49 -24.99 -1.04 1.90
C LYS A 49 -26.20 -0.16 1.59
N THR A 50 -27.36 -0.61 2.09
CA THR A 50 -28.63 0.13 2.01
C THR A 50 -29.10 0.52 3.41
N GLY A 51 -30.05 1.47 3.49
CA GLY A 51 -30.59 1.92 4.78
C GLY A 51 -29.84 3.11 5.39
N LEU A 52 -29.78 3.18 6.71
CA LEU A 52 -29.22 4.31 7.47
C LEU A 52 -27.75 4.63 7.13
N ASN A 53 -26.96 3.61 6.82
CA ASN A 53 -25.55 3.74 6.42
C ASN A 53 -25.37 3.39 4.94
N ALA A 54 -26.34 3.79 4.10
CA ALA A 54 -26.31 3.53 2.67
C ALA A 54 -25.07 4.14 2.03
N GLY A 55 -24.40 3.39 1.16
CA GLY A 55 -23.24 3.83 0.43
C GLY A 55 -22.31 2.68 0.04
N LEU A 56 -21.16 3.03 -0.46
CA LEU A 56 -20.10 2.08 -0.79
C LEU A 56 -19.20 1.88 0.42
N ASN A 57 -19.34 0.74 1.09
CA ASN A 57 -18.42 0.32 2.14
C ASN A 57 -17.24 -0.42 1.53
N ALA A 58 -16.08 -0.21 2.10
CA ALA A 58 -14.84 -0.87 1.71
C ALA A 58 -14.13 -1.44 2.94
N LYS A 59 -13.50 -2.59 2.76
CA LYS A 59 -12.47 -3.07 3.67
C LYS A 59 -11.13 -2.56 3.17
N LEU A 60 -10.51 -1.71 3.97
CA LEU A 60 -9.30 -0.97 3.66
C LEU A 60 -8.15 -1.50 4.49
N TYR A 61 -6.98 -1.69 3.87
CA TYR A 61 -5.72 -1.95 4.55
C TYR A 61 -4.78 -0.77 4.39
N PHE A 62 -4.10 -0.42 5.46
CA PHE A 62 -3.15 0.68 5.51
C PHE A 62 -1.71 0.19 5.58
N THR A 63 -0.77 1.05 5.28
CA THR A 63 0.66 0.71 5.24
C THR A 63 1.25 0.29 6.58
N ASP A 64 0.61 0.66 7.67
CA ASP A 64 0.96 0.23 9.04
C ASP A 64 0.47 -1.18 9.42
N GLY A 65 -0.17 -1.88 8.47
CA GLY A 65 -0.74 -3.21 8.68
C GLY A 65 -2.12 -3.22 9.32
N THR A 66 -2.68 -2.06 9.67
CA THR A 66 -4.04 -1.99 10.19
C THR A 66 -5.09 -2.13 9.08
N SER A 67 -6.28 -2.54 9.45
CA SER A 67 -7.43 -2.60 8.54
C SER A 67 -8.66 -1.95 9.14
N LYS A 68 -9.53 -1.43 8.29
CA LYS A 68 -10.76 -0.76 8.69
C LYS A 68 -11.85 -0.95 7.64
N GLU A 69 -13.10 -1.13 8.10
CA GLU A 69 -14.27 -0.96 7.24
C GLU A 69 -14.71 0.51 7.29
N ALA A 70 -14.85 1.12 6.13
CA ALA A 70 -15.21 2.53 6.02
C ALA A 70 -15.97 2.83 4.73
N LEU A 71 -16.72 3.94 4.74
CA LEU A 71 -17.42 4.46 3.57
C LEU A 71 -16.45 5.17 2.62
N ILE A 72 -16.55 4.85 1.33
CA ILE A 72 -15.92 5.61 0.26
C ILE A 72 -16.90 6.67 -0.24
N SER A 73 -16.57 7.93 -0.08
CA SER A 73 -17.40 9.07 -0.51
C SER A 73 -17.09 9.56 -1.91
N LYS A 74 -15.81 9.46 -2.35
CA LYS A 74 -15.38 9.84 -3.69
C LYS A 74 -14.35 8.87 -4.26
N ILE A 75 -14.38 8.71 -5.57
CA ILE A 75 -13.37 8.00 -6.36
C ILE A 75 -12.91 8.92 -7.47
N ASP A 76 -11.60 9.16 -7.55
CA ASP A 76 -10.99 10.06 -8.54
C ASP A 76 -11.61 11.48 -8.58
N GLY A 77 -12.09 11.96 -7.42
CA GLY A 77 -12.75 13.25 -7.26
C GLY A 77 -14.25 13.24 -7.54
N TYR A 78 -14.82 12.15 -8.05
CA TYR A 78 -16.25 12.02 -8.35
C TYR A 78 -16.99 11.46 -7.14
N LYS A 79 -18.13 12.08 -6.79
CA LYS A 79 -18.98 11.62 -5.69
C LYS A 79 -19.56 10.25 -6.01
N VAL A 80 -19.40 9.31 -5.07
CA VAL A 80 -19.96 7.97 -5.20
C VAL A 80 -21.47 7.97 -5.00
N VAL A 81 -22.19 7.35 -5.92
CA VAL A 81 -23.59 6.98 -5.79
C VAL A 81 -23.71 5.47 -6.05
N THR A 82 -24.63 4.81 -5.34
CA THR A 82 -24.80 3.35 -5.41
C THR A 82 -26.17 2.94 -5.94
N THR A 83 -27.03 3.91 -6.26
CA THR A 83 -28.37 3.69 -6.80
C THR A 83 -28.71 4.75 -7.85
N GLY A 84 -29.60 4.42 -8.78
CA GLY A 84 -30.04 5.32 -9.83
C GLY A 84 -29.02 5.49 -10.94
N SER A 85 -28.92 6.69 -11.49
CA SER A 85 -27.94 7.05 -12.52
C SER A 85 -27.07 8.18 -12.03
N ALA A 86 -25.77 8.11 -12.30
CA ALA A 86 -24.84 9.17 -11.97
C ALA A 86 -25.15 10.45 -12.74
N LYS A 87 -25.13 11.59 -12.06
CA LYS A 87 -25.14 12.94 -12.66
C LYS A 87 -23.73 13.36 -13.03
N ALA A 88 -23.60 14.50 -13.69
CA ALA A 88 -22.28 15.09 -13.90
C ALA A 88 -21.57 15.35 -12.54
N GLY A 89 -20.32 14.93 -12.42
CA GLY A 89 -19.53 14.99 -11.18
C GLY A 89 -19.78 13.83 -10.21
N GLU A 90 -20.59 12.84 -10.60
CA GLU A 90 -20.81 11.61 -9.82
C GLU A 90 -20.28 10.38 -10.56
N VAL A 91 -20.07 9.31 -9.83
CA VAL A 91 -19.77 7.96 -10.33
C VAL A 91 -20.72 6.97 -9.70
N LEU A 92 -21.46 6.22 -10.52
CA LEU A 92 -22.27 5.10 -10.06
C LEU A 92 -21.36 3.89 -9.85
N VAL A 93 -21.26 3.39 -8.64
CA VAL A 93 -20.60 2.11 -8.37
C VAL A 93 -21.67 1.01 -8.31
N SER A 94 -21.48 -0.02 -9.10
CA SER A 94 -22.44 -1.11 -9.23
C SER A 94 -21.77 -2.47 -9.38
N GLY A 95 -22.55 -3.53 -9.22
CA GLY A 95 -22.11 -4.91 -9.46
C GLY A 95 -21.97 -5.28 -10.95
N SER A 96 -21.98 -4.31 -11.87
CA SER A 96 -21.75 -4.57 -13.30
C SER A 96 -20.36 -5.16 -13.55
N SER A 97 -20.16 -5.78 -14.70
CA SER A 97 -18.89 -6.42 -15.05
C SER A 97 -17.86 -5.48 -15.66
N SER A 98 -18.22 -4.23 -15.97
CA SER A 98 -17.34 -3.27 -16.63
C SER A 98 -17.73 -1.83 -16.33
N ASP A 99 -16.74 -0.94 -16.41
CA ASP A 99 -16.93 0.50 -16.35
C ASP A 99 -17.64 0.99 -17.62
N THR A 100 -18.50 2.00 -17.49
CA THR A 100 -19.20 2.61 -18.62
C THR A 100 -19.23 4.13 -18.52
N GLY A 101 -19.39 4.79 -19.65
CA GLY A 101 -19.46 6.25 -19.75
C GLY A 101 -18.08 6.91 -19.67
N THR A 102 -18.11 8.23 -19.73
CA THR A 102 -16.90 9.06 -19.60
C THR A 102 -16.80 9.62 -18.19
N ALA A 103 -15.64 9.58 -17.59
CA ALA A 103 -15.38 10.10 -16.25
C ALA A 103 -15.88 11.56 -16.12
N GLY A 104 -16.69 11.81 -15.09
CA GLY A 104 -17.28 13.11 -14.82
C GLY A 104 -18.52 13.47 -15.60
N SER A 105 -18.92 12.70 -16.62
CA SER A 105 -20.16 12.88 -17.35
C SER A 105 -21.34 12.17 -16.67
N ALA A 106 -22.56 12.60 -17.01
CA ALA A 106 -23.75 11.89 -16.59
C ALA A 106 -23.73 10.44 -17.15
N GLY A 107 -24.16 9.49 -16.34
CA GLY A 107 -24.13 8.06 -16.66
C GLY A 107 -22.77 7.36 -16.50
N TYR A 108 -21.74 8.05 -15.97
CA TYR A 108 -20.47 7.41 -15.66
C TYR A 108 -20.64 6.38 -14.55
N SER A 109 -20.17 5.16 -14.80
CA SER A 109 -20.20 4.11 -13.79
C SER A 109 -18.90 3.32 -13.76
N LYS A 110 -18.57 2.81 -12.56
CA LYS A 110 -17.47 1.88 -12.30
C LYS A 110 -18.02 0.56 -11.77
N ALA A 111 -17.46 -0.52 -12.29
CA ALA A 111 -17.68 -1.85 -11.73
C ALA A 111 -16.94 -1.96 -10.39
N MET A 112 -17.51 -2.67 -9.41
CA MET A 112 -16.81 -2.96 -8.15
C MET A 112 -15.49 -3.68 -8.40
N THR A 113 -15.43 -4.57 -9.38
CA THR A 113 -14.21 -5.31 -9.78
C THR A 113 -13.11 -4.43 -10.37
N SER A 114 -13.41 -3.20 -10.80
CA SER A 114 -12.41 -2.25 -11.26
C SER A 114 -11.82 -1.41 -10.12
N ILE A 115 -12.35 -1.53 -8.91
CA ILE A 115 -11.96 -0.77 -7.73
C ILE A 115 -11.25 -1.66 -6.71
N VAL A 116 -11.77 -2.87 -6.49
CA VAL A 116 -11.22 -3.84 -5.53
C VAL A 116 -9.86 -4.37 -5.98
N ASP A 117 -9.08 -4.88 -5.03
CA ASP A 117 -7.74 -5.47 -5.21
C ASP A 117 -6.72 -4.48 -5.80
N ARG A 118 -6.83 -3.20 -5.40
CA ARG A 118 -5.98 -2.13 -5.91
C ARG A 118 -5.52 -1.18 -4.81
N VAL A 119 -4.39 -0.54 -5.09
CA VAL A 119 -3.80 0.49 -4.23
C VAL A 119 -4.22 1.88 -4.73
N TYR A 120 -4.55 2.76 -3.79
CA TYR A 120 -4.97 4.14 -4.04
C TYR A 120 -4.22 5.10 -3.12
N THR A 121 -4.06 6.34 -3.55
CA THR A 121 -3.88 7.45 -2.61
C THR A 121 -5.23 7.80 -1.99
N PHE A 122 -5.22 8.36 -0.80
CA PHE A 122 -6.46 8.68 -0.11
C PHE A 122 -6.41 9.99 0.68
N SER A 123 -7.58 10.50 0.99
CA SER A 123 -7.80 11.53 1.99
C SER A 123 -9.02 11.18 2.82
N VAL A 124 -9.12 11.75 4.01
CA VAL A 124 -10.21 11.48 4.95
C VAL A 124 -11.02 12.75 5.16
N ASP A 125 -12.34 12.63 5.03
CA ASP A 125 -13.30 13.71 5.30
C ASP A 125 -14.30 13.20 6.36
N GLY A 126 -14.07 13.57 7.60
CA GLY A 126 -14.78 13.01 8.76
C GLY A 126 -14.48 11.53 8.95
N ASP A 127 -15.47 10.69 8.76
CA ASP A 127 -15.40 9.22 8.85
C ASP A 127 -15.35 8.52 7.48
N LYS A 128 -15.31 9.31 6.39
CA LYS A 128 -15.38 8.82 5.02
C LYS A 128 -14.06 8.98 4.30
N TYR A 129 -13.79 8.09 3.39
CA TYR A 129 -12.58 8.07 2.59
C TYR A 129 -12.86 8.57 1.17
N GLU A 130 -11.95 9.37 0.67
CA GLU A 130 -11.84 9.70 -0.75
C GLU A 130 -10.63 8.99 -1.30
N ILE A 131 -10.79 8.17 -2.32
CA ILE A 131 -9.69 7.42 -2.94
C ILE A 131 -9.41 7.95 -4.34
N LYS A 132 -8.13 7.95 -4.72
CA LYS A 132 -7.69 8.37 -6.06
C LYS A 132 -6.75 7.34 -6.65
N THR A 133 -6.97 7.02 -7.91
CA THR A 133 -6.04 6.22 -8.71
C THR A 133 -4.67 6.88 -8.69
N ILE A 134 -3.62 6.13 -8.39
CA ILE A 134 -2.27 6.68 -8.30
C ILE A 134 -1.78 7.10 -9.67
N SER A 135 -1.23 8.31 -9.72
CA SER A 135 -0.66 8.92 -10.91
C SER A 135 0.47 9.87 -10.50
N ASP A 136 1.29 10.28 -11.44
CA ASP A 136 2.39 11.21 -11.19
C ASP A 136 1.91 12.57 -10.63
N SER A 137 0.67 12.95 -10.92
CA SER A 137 0.07 14.20 -10.42
C SER A 137 -0.32 14.16 -8.93
N ASN A 138 -0.54 12.98 -8.35
CA ASN A 138 -0.94 12.84 -6.95
C ASN A 138 0.04 12.04 -6.10
N LYS A 139 1.10 11.52 -6.70
CA LYS A 139 2.20 10.87 -6.00
C LYS A 139 3.51 11.16 -6.72
N ALA A 140 4.30 12.04 -6.13
CA ALA A 140 5.58 12.46 -6.70
C ALA A 140 6.53 11.26 -6.88
N GLY A 141 7.27 11.25 -7.98
CA GLY A 141 8.20 10.18 -8.30
C GLY A 141 7.57 8.90 -8.87
N PHE A 142 6.25 8.85 -9.01
CA PHE A 142 5.56 7.73 -9.67
C PHE A 142 5.97 7.65 -11.15
N LYS A 143 6.40 6.46 -11.59
CA LYS A 143 6.83 6.21 -12.98
C LYS A 143 5.89 5.30 -13.74
N GLY A 144 5.03 4.59 -13.07
CA GLY A 144 4.05 3.74 -13.70
C GLY A 144 3.53 2.64 -12.79
N GLN A 145 2.52 1.94 -13.29
CA GLN A 145 2.02 0.70 -12.70
C GLN A 145 2.00 -0.37 -13.77
N ASN A 146 2.17 -1.62 -13.36
CA ASN A 146 2.09 -2.76 -14.24
C ASN A 146 1.52 -3.94 -13.48
N THR A 147 0.95 -4.88 -14.21
CA THR A 147 0.42 -6.12 -13.63
C THR A 147 1.53 -7.14 -13.50
N VAL A 148 1.56 -7.85 -12.38
CA VAL A 148 2.56 -8.90 -12.10
C VAL A 148 2.05 -10.24 -12.58
N ASN A 149 2.90 -11.02 -13.24
CA ASN A 149 2.62 -12.40 -13.59
C ASN A 149 3.18 -13.38 -12.56
N SER A 150 4.42 -13.17 -12.15
CA SER A 150 5.11 -14.11 -11.26
C SER A 150 6.25 -13.45 -10.51
N TYR A 151 6.74 -14.14 -9.50
CA TYR A 151 7.94 -13.82 -8.75
C TYR A 151 8.85 -15.05 -8.73
N ALA A 152 10.11 -14.86 -8.99
CA ALA A 152 11.15 -15.87 -8.83
C ALA A 152 12.52 -15.19 -8.66
N ASP A 153 13.40 -15.76 -7.88
CA ASP A 153 14.76 -15.25 -7.67
C ASP A 153 14.81 -13.73 -7.37
N LYS A 154 13.96 -13.26 -6.46
CA LYS A 154 13.83 -11.85 -6.06
C LYS A 154 13.47 -10.90 -7.20
N THR A 155 12.86 -11.43 -8.26
CA THR A 155 12.50 -10.68 -9.45
C THR A 155 11.04 -10.91 -9.79
N LEU A 156 10.31 -9.83 -10.00
CA LEU A 156 8.95 -9.86 -10.54
C LEU A 156 9.03 -9.88 -12.07
N THR A 157 8.25 -10.76 -12.67
CA THR A 157 7.95 -10.70 -14.11
C THR A 157 6.63 -9.99 -14.29
N LEU A 158 6.62 -8.91 -15.06
CA LEU A 158 5.44 -8.11 -15.32
C LEU A 158 4.70 -8.62 -16.56
N LYS A 159 3.46 -8.17 -16.75
CA LYS A 159 2.60 -8.64 -17.85
C LYS A 159 3.17 -8.31 -19.25
N ASP A 160 3.93 -7.25 -19.36
CA ASP A 160 4.64 -6.86 -20.57
C ASP A 160 5.97 -7.63 -20.80
N ASN A 161 6.21 -8.67 -19.99
CA ASN A 161 7.45 -9.46 -19.93
C ASN A 161 8.69 -8.67 -19.50
N SER A 162 8.55 -7.44 -19.06
CA SER A 162 9.64 -6.75 -18.39
C SER A 162 9.79 -7.26 -16.97
N THR A 163 10.91 -6.94 -16.35
CA THR A 163 11.21 -7.36 -14.97
C THR A 163 11.34 -6.16 -14.05
N ALA A 164 11.04 -6.37 -12.78
CA ALA A 164 11.22 -5.38 -11.73
C ALA A 164 11.78 -6.04 -10.48
N LYS A 165 12.59 -5.32 -9.74
CA LYS A 165 13.02 -5.69 -8.39
C LYS A 165 12.10 -5.06 -7.37
N ILE A 166 12.01 -5.66 -6.20
CA ILE A 166 11.28 -5.08 -5.07
C ILE A 166 12.31 -4.38 -4.19
N ALA A 167 12.10 -3.09 -3.94
CA ALA A 167 12.92 -2.35 -2.98
C ALA A 167 12.66 -2.92 -1.57
N ASP A 168 13.69 -3.01 -0.73
CA ASP A 168 13.55 -3.63 0.60
C ASP A 168 12.60 -2.84 1.51
N ASP A 169 12.51 -1.54 1.33
CA ASP A 169 11.60 -0.60 2.00
C ASP A 169 10.21 -0.50 1.35
N ALA A 170 9.98 -1.21 0.25
CA ALA A 170 8.68 -1.22 -0.41
C ALA A 170 7.56 -1.71 0.53
N VAL A 171 6.37 -1.15 0.34
CA VAL A 171 5.15 -1.61 1.01
C VAL A 171 4.36 -2.50 0.07
N ILE A 172 4.15 -3.74 0.45
CA ILE A 172 3.48 -4.75 -0.36
C ILE A 172 2.25 -5.28 0.38
N PHE A 173 1.09 -5.09 -0.23
CA PHE A 173 -0.15 -5.72 0.19
C PHE A 173 -0.25 -7.09 -0.48
N VAL A 174 -0.27 -8.15 0.31
CA VAL A 174 -0.30 -9.52 -0.21
C VAL A 174 -1.62 -10.16 0.16
N GLU A 175 -2.41 -10.47 -0.85
CA GLU A 175 -3.67 -11.20 -0.70
C GLU A 175 -3.42 -12.70 -0.90
N GLY A 176 -3.66 -13.45 0.14
CA GLY A 176 -3.64 -14.93 0.15
C GLY A 176 -5.03 -15.50 -0.04
N ALA A 177 -5.17 -16.79 0.27
CA ALA A 177 -6.46 -17.49 0.18
C ALA A 177 -7.47 -17.01 1.24
N ASP A 178 -6.99 -16.76 2.46
CA ASP A 178 -7.85 -16.50 3.62
C ASP A 178 -7.65 -15.10 4.22
N ASP A 179 -6.54 -14.44 3.93
CA ASP A 179 -6.18 -13.15 4.54
C ASP A 179 -5.39 -12.25 3.59
N THR A 180 -5.34 -10.97 3.94
CA THR A 180 -4.47 -9.97 3.33
C THR A 180 -3.48 -9.47 4.38
N LYS A 181 -2.21 -9.48 4.05
CA LYS A 181 -1.12 -8.97 4.89
C LYS A 181 -0.41 -7.80 4.23
N VAL A 182 0.08 -6.90 5.06
CA VAL A 182 0.99 -5.84 4.64
C VAL A 182 2.39 -6.25 5.06
N VAL A 183 3.28 -6.33 4.11
CA VAL A 183 4.66 -6.79 4.34
C VAL A 183 5.65 -5.83 3.68
N SER A 184 6.88 -5.81 4.18
CA SER A 184 7.97 -5.06 3.53
C SER A 184 8.47 -5.77 2.28
N GLY A 185 9.09 -5.03 1.38
CA GLY A 185 9.79 -5.62 0.24
C GLY A 185 10.88 -6.59 0.67
N ALA A 186 11.57 -6.33 1.78
CA ALA A 186 12.56 -7.24 2.34
C ALA A 186 11.93 -8.60 2.69
N THR A 187 10.70 -8.62 3.23
CA THR A 187 9.95 -9.85 3.51
C THR A 187 9.66 -10.63 2.23
N VAL A 188 9.18 -9.95 1.18
CA VAL A 188 8.94 -10.62 -0.12
C VAL A 188 10.26 -11.13 -0.71
N ASN A 189 11.33 -10.36 -0.62
CA ASN A 189 12.66 -10.77 -1.07
C ASN A 189 13.20 -11.99 -0.30
N ALA A 190 12.75 -12.19 0.95
CA ALA A 190 13.11 -13.36 1.75
C ALA A 190 12.35 -14.64 1.38
N TRP A 191 11.30 -14.59 0.55
CA TRP A 191 10.59 -15.79 0.09
C TRP A 191 11.47 -16.75 -0.71
N GLY A 192 12.66 -16.29 -1.09
CA GLY A 192 13.69 -17.13 -1.64
C GLY A 192 13.58 -17.34 -3.14
N LYS A 193 13.95 -18.55 -3.57
CA LYS A 193 14.06 -18.89 -4.99
C LYS A 193 12.82 -19.54 -5.56
N ASP A 194 11.82 -19.81 -4.73
CA ASP A 194 10.61 -20.49 -5.18
C ASP A 194 9.82 -19.61 -6.14
N SER A 195 9.34 -20.21 -7.20
CA SER A 195 8.49 -19.49 -8.14
C SER A 195 7.09 -19.37 -7.55
N ILE A 196 6.61 -18.12 -7.48
CA ILE A 196 5.29 -17.80 -6.98
C ILE A 196 4.48 -17.19 -8.11
N SER A 197 3.31 -17.76 -8.37
CA SER A 197 2.38 -17.24 -9.38
C SER A 197 1.34 -16.33 -8.75
N PHE A 198 1.01 -15.26 -9.46
CA PHE A 198 0.01 -14.29 -9.06
C PHE A 198 -1.18 -14.28 -10.03
N THR A 199 -2.32 -13.87 -9.53
CA THR A 199 -3.47 -13.56 -10.38
C THR A 199 -3.20 -12.24 -11.09
N ALA A 200 -2.73 -12.33 -12.33
CA ALA A 200 -2.14 -11.21 -13.08
C ALA A 200 -3.08 -10.00 -13.23
N ALA A 201 -4.39 -10.20 -13.26
CA ALA A 201 -5.36 -9.12 -13.38
C ALA A 201 -5.36 -8.16 -12.18
N ASN A 202 -5.03 -8.67 -10.99
CA ASN A 202 -5.16 -7.95 -9.72
C ASN A 202 -3.82 -7.70 -9.02
N SER A 203 -2.72 -8.25 -9.55
CA SER A 203 -1.40 -8.02 -8.98
C SER A 203 -0.75 -6.82 -9.65
N ILE A 204 -0.87 -5.66 -9.03
CA ILE A 204 -0.44 -4.38 -9.58
C ILE A 204 0.69 -3.83 -8.75
N VAL A 205 1.74 -3.38 -9.40
CA VAL A 205 2.87 -2.72 -8.77
C VAL A 205 3.06 -1.31 -9.32
N LEU A 206 3.44 -0.42 -8.42
CA LEU A 206 3.84 0.95 -8.69
C LEU A 206 5.35 1.00 -8.55
N TYR A 207 6.04 1.52 -9.54
CA TYR A 207 7.49 1.43 -9.56
C TYR A 207 8.15 2.76 -9.89
N SER A 208 9.38 2.92 -9.42
CA SER A 208 10.32 3.93 -9.88
C SER A 208 11.31 3.32 -10.88
N GLU A 209 11.95 4.15 -11.68
CA GLU A 209 13.04 3.75 -12.56
C GLU A 209 14.34 4.44 -12.16
N SER A 210 15.40 3.66 -12.04
CA SER A 210 16.74 4.17 -11.79
C SER A 210 17.76 3.37 -12.60
N ASN A 211 18.60 4.05 -13.35
CA ASN A 211 19.65 3.42 -14.16
C ASN A 211 19.15 2.29 -15.08
N GLY A 212 17.94 2.44 -15.63
CA GLY A 212 17.33 1.44 -16.52
C GLY A 212 16.70 0.24 -15.80
N PHE A 213 16.69 0.24 -14.47
CA PHE A 213 16.01 -0.79 -13.66
C PHE A 213 14.72 -0.25 -13.05
N LYS A 214 13.68 -1.10 -13.06
CA LYS A 214 12.41 -0.84 -12.36
C LYS A 214 12.51 -1.34 -10.92
N TYR A 215 12.12 -0.50 -9.97
CA TYR A 215 12.06 -0.83 -8.54
C TYR A 215 10.65 -0.60 -8.03
N VAL A 216 10.02 -1.66 -7.53
CA VAL A 216 8.71 -1.58 -6.90
C VAL A 216 8.84 -0.87 -5.57
N GLN A 217 8.05 0.17 -5.38
CA GLN A 217 7.94 0.94 -4.14
C GLN A 217 6.66 0.60 -3.37
N VAL A 218 5.58 0.40 -4.10
CA VAL A 218 4.29 -0.01 -3.55
C VAL A 218 3.69 -1.05 -4.47
N GLY A 219 3.16 -2.12 -3.92
CA GLY A 219 2.51 -3.16 -4.72
C GLY A 219 1.34 -3.82 -4.01
N SER A 220 0.44 -4.39 -4.81
CA SER A 220 -0.50 -5.40 -4.37
C SER A 220 -0.23 -6.69 -5.14
N LEU A 221 -0.06 -7.78 -4.41
CA LEU A 221 0.25 -9.09 -4.95
C LEU A 221 -0.84 -10.06 -4.50
N LYS A 222 -1.66 -10.52 -5.44
CA LYS A 222 -2.68 -11.53 -5.18
C LYS A 222 -2.17 -12.90 -5.59
N LEU A 223 -2.01 -13.79 -4.63
CA LEU A 223 -1.53 -15.14 -4.87
C LEU A 223 -2.53 -15.93 -5.72
N ALA A 224 -2.06 -16.64 -6.73
CA ALA A 224 -2.90 -17.47 -7.57
C ALA A 224 -3.44 -18.70 -6.81
N SER A 225 -2.70 -19.19 -5.84
CA SER A 225 -3.09 -20.28 -4.95
C SER A 225 -2.20 -20.32 -3.71
N GLY A 226 -2.74 -20.83 -2.62
CA GLY A 226 -1.96 -21.11 -1.43
C GLY A 226 -1.93 -19.99 -0.39
N ASN A 227 -1.24 -20.26 0.68
CA ASN A 227 -1.04 -19.33 1.79
C ASN A 227 0.06 -18.34 1.44
N ILE A 228 0.01 -17.17 2.08
CA ILE A 228 1.09 -16.21 2.03
C ILE A 228 2.35 -16.90 2.57
N PRO A 229 3.46 -16.92 1.81
CA PRO A 229 4.68 -17.55 2.28
C PRO A 229 5.12 -16.96 3.62
N ASP A 230 5.46 -17.83 4.56
CA ASP A 230 6.10 -17.35 5.78
C ASP A 230 7.50 -16.88 5.42
N ALA A 231 7.86 -15.71 5.90
CA ALA A 231 9.24 -15.25 5.79
C ALA A 231 10.11 -16.27 6.54
N SER A 232 10.92 -17.02 5.81
CA SER A 232 11.88 -17.95 6.40
C SER A 232 13.04 -17.13 6.97
N GLY A 233 12.81 -16.58 8.12
CA GLY A 233 13.73 -15.78 8.89
C GLY A 233 12.93 -14.92 9.85
N ASP A 234 12.79 -15.41 11.07
CA ASP A 234 12.19 -14.66 12.17
C ASP A 234 12.92 -13.35 12.37
N THR A 235 12.48 -12.31 11.67
CA THR A 235 12.75 -10.97 12.15
C THR A 235 11.64 -10.66 13.16
N ALA A 236 11.83 -11.16 14.36
CA ALA A 236 10.99 -10.76 15.48
C ALA A 236 11.29 -9.30 15.78
N TYR A 237 10.39 -8.40 15.49
CA TYR A 237 10.45 -7.05 16.01
C TYR A 237 10.09 -7.13 17.50
N GLY A 238 11.12 -7.15 18.34
CA GLY A 238 10.96 -7.06 19.79
C GLY A 238 10.79 -5.61 20.19
N TYR A 239 9.70 -5.27 20.84
CA TYR A 239 9.58 -4.01 21.55
C TYR A 239 10.47 -4.08 22.80
N VAL A 240 11.52 -3.27 22.85
CA VAL A 240 12.38 -3.19 24.05
C VAL A 240 11.62 -2.41 25.12
N THR A 241 11.04 -3.14 26.08
CA THR A 241 10.26 -2.56 27.17
C THR A 241 11.09 -2.21 28.42
N ALA A 242 12.40 -2.47 28.38
CA ALA A 242 13.29 -2.20 29.50
C ALA A 242 14.63 -1.64 28.99
N ASP A 243 15.32 -0.89 29.86
CA ASP A 243 16.65 -0.38 29.56
C ASP A 243 17.61 -1.53 29.20
N PRO A 244 18.42 -1.40 28.12
CA PRO A 244 19.40 -2.39 27.77
C PRO A 244 20.44 -2.54 28.89
N TYR A 245 20.63 -3.77 29.38
CA TYR A 245 21.69 -4.07 30.33
C TYR A 245 22.74 -4.94 29.67
N LEU A 246 23.98 -4.67 30.04
CA LEU A 246 25.13 -5.44 29.56
C LEU A 246 25.16 -6.77 30.32
N ILE A 247 24.98 -7.87 29.60
CA ILE A 247 25.32 -9.19 30.14
C ILE A 247 26.83 -9.28 30.05
N LYS A 248 27.51 -9.22 31.22
CA LYS A 248 28.90 -9.64 31.29
C LYS A 248 28.90 -11.18 31.24
N GLU A 249 29.42 -11.74 30.17
CA GLU A 249 29.88 -13.12 30.25
C GLU A 249 31.05 -13.16 31.19
N ASP A 250 30.89 -13.85 32.33
CA ASP A 250 31.99 -14.18 33.20
C ASP A 250 32.90 -15.14 32.44
N GLY A 251 33.99 -14.58 31.89
CA GLY A 251 35.04 -15.38 31.30
C GLY A 251 35.77 -16.12 32.41
N THR A 252 35.71 -17.41 32.37
CA THR A 252 36.71 -18.29 32.98
C THR A 252 37.80 -18.55 31.97
#